data_a13d2e8d79db212e3a0a50f77180e0d6
#
_entry.id   a13d2e8d79db212e3a0a50f77180e0d6
#
_cell.length_a   1.000
_cell.length_b   1.000
_cell.length_c   1.000
_cell.angle_alpha   90.00
_cell.angle_beta   90.00
_cell.angle_gamma   90.00
#
_symmetry.space_group_name_H-M   'P 1'
#
loop_
_entity.id
_entity.type
_entity.pdbx_description
1 polymer ?
#
loop_
_entity_poly.entity_id
_entity_poly.type
_entity_poly.pdbx_seq_one_letter_code
_entity_poly.pdbx_strand_id
1 'polypeptide(L)'
;PRDFVSRSMDQEIKEGRGCGPKKDYILLDMTHLGAETIMKRLPSVFEIGKKFANVDITKEPIPVVPTIHYQMGGIPTNIHGQVVVPEGSETEAFAAHYDKDSDIYSTNAGDRNFTKPVKGFYAIGECSCVSVHGANRLGTNSLLDLVVFGKAAGEHIIDYVTKHHGDEYQPLPTTVLEQTVARIRKLDDSSTGENAQEVADAIRDIVQDHAGVF
;
A
#
# COMPACT_ATOMS: atom_id res chain seq x y z
N PRO A 1 10.58 -8.78 -16.48
CA PRO A 1 9.63 -8.08 -15.60
C PRO A 1 10.38 -7.37 -14.48
N ARG A 2 9.86 -6.24 -14.00
CA ARG A 2 10.54 -5.42 -12.96
C ARG A 2 10.67 -6.14 -11.62
N ASP A 3 9.69 -6.93 -11.27
CA ASP A 3 9.71 -7.76 -10.06
C ASP A 3 10.87 -8.77 -10.07
N PHE A 4 11.17 -9.38 -11.22
CA PHE A 4 12.31 -10.27 -11.36
C PHE A 4 13.64 -9.52 -11.16
N VAL A 5 13.78 -8.34 -11.76
CA VAL A 5 14.98 -7.51 -11.60
C VAL A 5 15.15 -7.09 -10.13
N SER A 6 14.08 -6.66 -9.47
CA SER A 6 14.12 -6.26 -8.06
C SER A 6 14.54 -7.41 -7.15
N ARG A 7 13.99 -8.62 -7.35
CA ARG A 7 14.40 -9.81 -6.58
C ARG A 7 15.87 -10.18 -6.83
N SER A 8 16.32 -10.08 -8.08
CA SER A 8 17.74 -10.35 -8.40
C SER A 8 18.67 -9.33 -7.74
N MET A 9 18.30 -8.05 -7.73
CA MET A 9 19.07 -7.01 -7.04
C MET A 9 19.14 -7.25 -5.53
N ASP A 10 18.03 -7.61 -4.90
CA ASP A 10 17.98 -7.95 -3.48
C ASP A 10 18.85 -9.16 -3.15
N GLN A 11 18.83 -10.17 -4.02
CA GLN A 11 19.71 -11.34 -3.88
C GLN A 11 21.19 -10.96 -3.94
N GLU A 12 21.60 -10.11 -4.90
CA GLU A 12 23.00 -9.62 -4.99
C GLU A 12 23.42 -8.88 -3.73
N ILE A 13 22.53 -8.06 -3.17
CA ILE A 13 22.79 -7.34 -1.91
C ILE A 13 22.95 -8.33 -0.75
N LYS A 14 22.02 -9.27 -0.57
CA LYS A 14 22.03 -10.28 0.51
C LYS A 14 23.25 -11.22 0.44
N GLU A 15 23.72 -11.51 -0.76
CA GLU A 15 24.93 -12.32 -0.96
C GLU A 15 26.24 -11.50 -0.83
N GLY A 16 26.14 -10.23 -0.47
CA GLY A 16 27.30 -9.36 -0.21
C GLY A 16 27.96 -8.79 -1.45
N ARG A 17 27.33 -8.87 -2.63
CA ARG A 17 27.81 -8.28 -3.89
C ARG A 17 27.25 -6.88 -4.15
N GLY A 18 26.53 -6.30 -3.19
CA GLY A 18 26.10 -4.92 -3.23
C GLY A 18 27.27 -3.93 -3.25
N CYS A 19 26.98 -2.69 -3.58
CA CYS A 19 27.94 -1.60 -3.68
C CYS A 19 27.98 -0.77 -2.39
N GLY A 20 29.06 0.00 -2.23
CA GLY A 20 29.28 0.89 -1.10
C GLY A 20 29.81 0.22 0.16
N PRO A 21 30.07 1.02 1.22
CA PRO A 21 30.68 0.52 2.46
C PRO A 21 29.85 -0.53 3.18
N LYS A 22 28.53 -0.40 3.09
CA LYS A 22 27.55 -1.32 3.70
C LYS A 22 27.10 -2.45 2.76
N LYS A 23 27.47 -2.37 1.48
CA LYS A 23 27.04 -3.30 0.43
C LYS A 23 25.51 -3.43 0.30
N ASP A 24 24.81 -2.34 0.49
CA ASP A 24 23.35 -2.28 0.66
C ASP A 24 22.60 -1.66 -0.53
N TYR A 25 23.30 -1.42 -1.65
CA TYR A 25 22.68 -0.92 -2.88
C TYR A 25 23.33 -1.50 -4.14
N ILE A 26 22.66 -1.29 -5.27
CA ILE A 26 23.14 -1.62 -6.61
C ILE A 26 23.31 -0.33 -7.41
N LEU A 27 24.19 -0.34 -8.40
CA LEU A 27 24.41 0.79 -9.30
C LEU A 27 23.58 0.63 -10.58
N LEU A 28 22.73 1.62 -10.86
CA LEU A 28 21.99 1.72 -12.11
C LEU A 28 22.68 2.68 -13.05
N ASP A 29 23.21 2.15 -14.16
CA ASP A 29 23.88 2.94 -15.21
C ASP A 29 22.89 3.34 -16.31
N MET A 30 22.70 4.64 -16.45
CA MET A 30 21.88 5.26 -17.50
C MET A 30 22.72 6.10 -18.49
N THR A 31 24.05 6.15 -18.35
CA THR A 31 24.93 7.01 -19.16
C THR A 31 24.83 6.72 -20.64
N HIS A 32 24.53 5.46 -21.00
CA HIS A 32 24.34 5.02 -22.40
C HIS A 32 23.18 5.70 -23.12
N LEU A 33 22.21 6.30 -22.38
CA LEU A 33 21.09 7.03 -22.96
C LEU A 33 21.48 8.41 -23.51
N GLY A 34 22.61 8.94 -23.06
CA GLY A 34 23.09 10.29 -23.40
C GLY A 34 22.41 11.40 -22.62
N ALA A 35 23.14 12.47 -22.36
CA ALA A 35 22.70 13.58 -21.53
C ALA A 35 21.39 14.24 -22.04
N GLU A 36 21.24 14.44 -23.35
CA GLU A 36 20.04 15.03 -23.93
C GLU A 36 18.79 14.22 -23.63
N THR A 37 18.87 12.90 -23.80
CA THR A 37 17.74 12.00 -23.52
C THR A 37 17.38 11.99 -22.05
N ILE A 38 18.39 11.92 -21.18
CA ILE A 38 18.18 11.94 -19.72
C ILE A 38 17.52 13.25 -19.30
N MET A 39 18.02 14.39 -19.71
CA MET A 39 17.46 15.69 -19.33
C MET A 39 16.04 15.90 -19.87
N LYS A 40 15.72 15.36 -21.05
CA LYS A 40 14.40 15.48 -21.67
C LYS A 40 13.36 14.52 -21.08
N ARG A 41 13.76 13.27 -20.80
CA ARG A 41 12.82 12.20 -20.43
C ARG A 41 12.81 11.87 -18.96
N LEU A 42 13.90 12.15 -18.24
CA LEU A 42 14.12 11.78 -16.83
C LEU A 42 14.57 12.96 -15.98
N PRO A 43 14.02 14.19 -16.16
CA PRO A 43 14.48 15.37 -15.43
C PRO A 43 14.37 15.20 -13.91
N SER A 44 13.30 14.58 -13.43
CA SER A 44 13.10 14.31 -12.00
C SER A 44 14.15 13.35 -11.43
N VAL A 45 14.51 12.32 -12.19
CA VAL A 45 15.54 11.35 -11.76
C VAL A 45 16.92 12.03 -11.71
N PHE A 46 17.21 12.89 -12.68
CA PHE A 46 18.43 13.69 -12.67
C PHE A 46 18.52 14.58 -11.42
N GLU A 47 17.43 15.30 -11.09
CA GLU A 47 17.40 16.16 -9.91
C GLU A 47 17.53 15.37 -8.60
N ILE A 48 16.84 14.23 -8.48
CA ILE A 48 16.92 13.34 -7.32
C ILE A 48 18.34 12.82 -7.15
N GLY A 49 18.96 12.30 -8.22
CA GLY A 49 20.33 11.83 -8.21
C GLY A 49 21.30 12.90 -7.74
N LYS A 50 21.16 14.12 -8.25
CA LYS A 50 22.01 15.25 -7.87
C LYS A 50 21.78 15.71 -6.44
N LYS A 51 20.53 15.82 -5.99
CA LYS A 51 20.19 16.36 -4.66
C LYS A 51 20.48 15.38 -3.53
N PHE A 52 20.17 14.11 -3.70
CA PHE A 52 20.22 13.12 -2.63
C PHE A 52 21.43 12.19 -2.68
N ALA A 53 21.89 11.84 -3.87
CA ALA A 53 23.06 10.99 -4.04
C ALA A 53 24.33 11.77 -4.41
N ASN A 54 24.22 13.07 -4.73
CA ASN A 54 25.31 13.90 -5.28
C ASN A 54 25.94 13.30 -6.55
N VAL A 55 25.11 12.69 -7.39
CA VAL A 55 25.49 11.98 -8.61
C VAL A 55 24.97 12.72 -9.84
N ASP A 56 25.83 12.90 -10.85
CA ASP A 56 25.42 13.33 -12.18
C ASP A 56 25.13 12.10 -13.05
N ILE A 57 23.87 11.69 -13.13
CA ILE A 57 23.45 10.48 -13.84
C ILE A 57 23.70 10.50 -15.34
N THR A 58 24.13 11.62 -15.90
CA THR A 58 24.56 11.70 -17.30
C THR A 58 26.01 11.22 -17.49
N LYS A 59 26.77 11.07 -16.40
CA LYS A 59 28.20 10.74 -16.39
C LYS A 59 28.54 9.51 -15.58
N GLU A 60 27.73 9.20 -14.57
CA GLU A 60 28.02 8.12 -13.63
C GLU A 60 26.74 7.41 -13.17
N PRO A 61 26.82 6.13 -12.74
CA PRO A 61 25.65 5.38 -12.29
C PRO A 61 25.11 5.91 -10.96
N ILE A 62 23.79 5.78 -10.77
CA ILE A 62 23.09 6.16 -9.55
C ILE A 62 22.91 4.95 -8.63
N PRO A 63 23.11 5.09 -7.29
CA PRO A 63 22.77 4.05 -6.35
C PRO A 63 21.26 3.86 -6.25
N VAL A 64 20.82 2.62 -6.31
CA VAL A 64 19.40 2.24 -6.18
C VAL A 64 19.25 1.03 -5.27
N VAL A 65 18.12 0.98 -4.55
CA VAL A 65 17.72 -0.14 -3.71
C VAL A 65 16.32 -0.57 -4.12
N PRO A 66 16.07 -1.87 -4.31
CA PRO A 66 14.71 -2.35 -4.54
C PRO A 66 13.86 -2.06 -3.31
N THR A 67 12.67 -1.51 -3.55
CA THR A 67 11.70 -1.20 -2.49
C THR A 67 10.29 -1.58 -2.93
N ILE A 68 9.41 -1.85 -1.97
CA ILE A 68 7.99 -2.04 -2.23
C ILE A 68 7.44 -0.74 -2.81
N HIS A 69 6.76 -0.84 -3.95
CA HIS A 69 6.21 0.32 -4.65
C HIS A 69 4.69 0.38 -4.57
N TYR A 70 4.01 -0.75 -4.75
CA TYR A 70 2.56 -0.84 -4.80
C TYR A 70 2.10 -2.20 -4.29
N GLN A 71 1.12 -2.19 -3.42
CA GLN A 71 0.53 -3.41 -2.89
C GLN A 71 -0.76 -3.75 -3.65
N MET A 72 -0.74 -4.85 -4.38
CA MET A 72 -1.94 -5.40 -5.00
C MET A 72 -2.77 -6.14 -3.96
N GLY A 73 -4.09 -6.17 -4.15
CA GLY A 73 -5.04 -6.67 -3.16
C GLY A 73 -5.61 -5.53 -2.34
N GLY A 74 -6.03 -5.80 -1.12
CA GLY A 74 -6.59 -4.80 -0.22
C GLY A 74 -8.02 -5.12 0.21
N ILE A 75 -8.78 -4.12 0.61
CA ILE A 75 -10.16 -4.24 1.07
C ILE A 75 -11.05 -4.63 -0.11
N PRO A 76 -11.76 -5.76 -0.06
CA PRO A 76 -12.64 -6.18 -1.16
C PRO A 76 -13.74 -5.16 -1.43
N THR A 77 -13.90 -4.79 -2.69
CA THR A 77 -14.93 -3.84 -3.12
C THR A 77 -15.65 -4.31 -4.37
N ASN A 78 -16.89 -3.82 -4.56
CA ASN A 78 -17.58 -3.93 -5.83
C ASN A 78 -17.13 -2.81 -6.80
N ILE A 79 -17.71 -2.81 -7.99
CA ILE A 79 -17.40 -1.82 -9.06
C ILE A 79 -17.76 -0.37 -8.68
N HIS A 80 -18.54 -0.16 -7.63
CA HIS A 80 -18.90 1.16 -7.10
C HIS A 80 -18.02 1.57 -5.91
N GLY A 81 -16.97 0.82 -5.62
CA GLY A 81 -16.08 1.09 -4.50
C GLY A 81 -16.68 0.80 -3.12
N GLN A 82 -17.88 0.23 -3.04
CA GLN A 82 -18.45 -0.20 -1.76
C GLN A 82 -17.66 -1.40 -1.23
N VAL A 83 -17.26 -1.35 0.02
CA VAL A 83 -16.67 -2.51 0.71
C VAL A 83 -17.68 -3.63 0.77
N VAL A 84 -17.25 -4.83 0.41
CA VAL A 84 -18.08 -6.03 0.41
C VAL A 84 -17.51 -7.09 1.35
N VAL A 85 -18.40 -7.84 1.98
CA VAL A 85 -18.07 -8.95 2.88
C VAL A 85 -18.69 -10.24 2.36
N PRO A 86 -18.21 -11.42 2.80
CA PRO A 86 -18.80 -12.70 2.43
C PRO A 86 -20.27 -12.76 2.80
N GLU A 87 -21.07 -13.42 1.99
CA GLU A 87 -22.46 -13.68 2.27
C GLU A 87 -22.58 -14.52 3.56
N GLY A 88 -23.52 -14.12 4.45
CA GLY A 88 -23.70 -14.77 5.75
C GLY A 88 -22.79 -14.26 6.88
N SER A 89 -21.85 -13.34 6.60
CA SER A 89 -21.11 -12.66 7.67
C SER A 89 -22.01 -11.58 8.29
N GLU A 90 -22.40 -11.75 9.54
CA GLU A 90 -22.93 -10.66 10.34
C GLU A 90 -21.76 -9.85 10.92
N THR A 91 -21.89 -8.54 10.95
CA THR A 91 -20.81 -7.61 11.33
C THR A 91 -20.26 -7.87 12.74
N GLU A 92 -21.06 -8.39 13.64
CA GLU A 92 -20.61 -8.80 14.98
C GLU A 92 -19.92 -10.17 14.98
N ALA A 93 -20.29 -11.08 14.09
CA ALA A 93 -19.66 -12.38 13.94
C ALA A 93 -18.29 -12.29 13.26
N PHE A 94 -18.06 -11.31 12.38
CA PHE A 94 -16.76 -11.15 11.72
C PHE A 94 -15.64 -10.78 12.70
N ALA A 95 -15.94 -10.00 13.72
CA ALA A 95 -15.00 -9.68 14.79
C ALA A 95 -14.81 -10.82 15.80
N ALA A 96 -15.83 -11.68 15.97
CA ALA A 96 -15.83 -12.73 16.97
C ALA A 96 -15.39 -14.12 16.46
N HIS A 97 -15.44 -14.34 15.14
CA HIS A 97 -15.14 -15.62 14.51
C HIS A 97 -14.07 -15.48 13.44
N TYR A 98 -12.94 -14.88 13.83
CA TYR A 98 -11.71 -15.10 13.08
C TYR A 98 -11.27 -16.55 13.33
N ASP A 99 -11.86 -17.45 12.58
CA ASP A 99 -11.38 -18.81 12.51
C ASP A 99 -10.11 -18.81 11.65
N LYS A 100 -8.97 -19.01 12.29
CA LYS A 100 -7.67 -19.14 11.61
C LYS A 100 -7.59 -20.39 10.71
N ASP A 101 -8.53 -21.31 10.82
CA ASP A 101 -8.67 -22.48 9.95
C ASP A 101 -9.66 -22.21 8.80
N SER A 102 -10.39 -21.10 8.80
CA SER A 102 -11.14 -20.67 7.64
C SER A 102 -10.17 -20.07 6.63
N ASP A 103 -10.11 -20.65 5.43
CA ASP A 103 -9.35 -20.17 4.27
C ASP A 103 -9.84 -18.79 3.78
N ILE A 104 -9.87 -17.78 4.65
CA ILE A 104 -10.18 -16.39 4.28
C ILE A 104 -9.18 -15.89 3.23
N TYR A 105 -8.00 -16.50 3.18
CA TYR A 105 -6.96 -16.26 2.20
C TYR A 105 -6.97 -17.23 1.00
N SER A 106 -7.99 -18.10 0.86
CA SER A 106 -8.16 -18.82 -0.38
C SER A 106 -8.34 -17.81 -1.51
N THR A 107 -7.32 -17.71 -2.31
CA THR A 107 -7.15 -16.75 -3.42
C THR A 107 -8.12 -17.00 -4.58
N ASN A 108 -8.98 -17.99 -4.47
CA ASN A 108 -10.07 -18.19 -5.40
C ASN A 108 -11.24 -17.28 -5.02
N ALA A 109 -11.11 -16.00 -5.39
CA ALA A 109 -12.20 -15.04 -5.33
C ALA A 109 -13.46 -15.53 -6.09
N GLY A 110 -13.36 -16.62 -6.87
CA GLY A 110 -14.47 -17.26 -7.56
C GLY A 110 -15.41 -18.07 -6.67
N ASP A 111 -14.94 -18.55 -5.53
CA ASP A 111 -15.71 -19.49 -4.70
C ASP A 111 -16.38 -18.85 -3.48
N ARG A 112 -16.13 -17.58 -3.22
CA ARG A 112 -16.76 -16.83 -2.13
C ARG A 112 -17.59 -15.68 -2.68
N ASN A 113 -18.86 -15.71 -2.43
CA ASN A 113 -19.75 -14.61 -2.76
C ASN A 113 -19.51 -13.41 -1.83
N PHE A 114 -18.48 -12.61 -2.13
CA PHE A 114 -18.30 -11.28 -1.56
C PHE A 114 -19.31 -10.32 -2.21
N THR A 115 -20.55 -10.41 -1.80
CA THR A 115 -21.64 -9.70 -2.46
C THR A 115 -22.38 -8.76 -1.55
N LYS A 116 -22.22 -8.89 -0.22
CA LYS A 116 -22.93 -8.08 0.76
C LYS A 116 -22.20 -6.75 1.00
N PRO A 117 -22.73 -5.60 0.50
CA PRO A 117 -22.09 -4.31 0.74
C PRO A 117 -22.22 -3.89 2.21
N VAL A 118 -21.13 -3.34 2.75
CA VAL A 118 -21.13 -2.64 4.03
C VAL A 118 -21.69 -1.24 3.82
N LYS A 119 -22.84 -0.94 4.44
CA LYS A 119 -23.55 0.32 4.26
C LYS A 119 -22.69 1.52 4.64
N GLY A 120 -22.50 2.46 3.71
CA GLY A 120 -21.77 3.71 3.93
C GLY A 120 -20.25 3.56 3.98
N PHE A 121 -19.68 2.37 3.71
CA PHE A 121 -18.26 2.14 3.74
C PHE A 121 -17.71 1.89 2.33
N TYR A 122 -16.71 2.69 1.95
CA TYR A 122 -16.09 2.67 0.62
C TYR A 122 -14.58 2.59 0.75
N ALA A 123 -13.95 1.92 -0.22
CA ALA A 123 -12.51 1.91 -0.40
C ALA A 123 -12.19 2.02 -1.90
N ILE A 124 -11.20 2.83 -2.24
CA ILE A 124 -10.87 3.16 -3.64
C ILE A 124 -9.35 3.28 -3.77
N GLY A 125 -8.82 2.87 -4.91
CA GLY A 125 -7.39 2.94 -5.21
C GLY A 125 -6.57 1.87 -4.52
N GLU A 126 -5.34 2.16 -4.15
CA GLU A 126 -4.38 1.17 -3.66
C GLU A 126 -4.86 0.38 -2.43
N CYS A 127 -5.65 1.00 -1.56
CA CYS A 127 -6.19 0.32 -0.37
C CYS A 127 -7.32 -0.66 -0.70
N SER A 128 -7.87 -0.64 -1.91
CA SER A 128 -9.01 -1.44 -2.34
C SER A 128 -8.62 -2.60 -3.23
N CYS A 129 -9.46 -3.63 -3.25
CA CYS A 129 -9.36 -4.75 -4.17
C CYS A 129 -10.67 -4.91 -4.95
N VAL A 130 -10.74 -4.27 -6.11
CA VAL A 130 -11.81 -4.48 -7.09
C VAL A 130 -11.48 -5.61 -8.07
N SER A 131 -10.38 -6.34 -7.83
CA SER A 131 -9.90 -7.51 -8.57
C SER A 131 -9.45 -7.26 -10.02
N VAL A 132 -9.02 -6.03 -10.35
CA VAL A 132 -8.57 -5.68 -11.72
C VAL A 132 -7.07 -5.85 -11.95
N HIS A 133 -6.27 -6.01 -10.91
CA HIS A 133 -4.81 -6.06 -11.03
C HIS A 133 -4.21 -7.46 -10.95
N GLY A 134 -4.92 -8.43 -10.39
CA GLY A 134 -4.35 -9.75 -10.10
C GLY A 134 -3.17 -9.67 -9.12
N ALA A 135 -2.21 -10.56 -9.27
CA ALA A 135 -1.02 -10.62 -8.42
C ALA A 135 0.06 -9.57 -8.78
N ASN A 136 0.02 -9.04 -10.01
CA ASN A 136 0.99 -8.04 -10.47
C ASN A 136 0.32 -7.07 -11.45
N ARG A 137 0.25 -5.82 -11.06
CA ARG A 137 -0.38 -4.73 -11.81
C ARG A 137 0.43 -4.35 -13.05
N LEU A 138 -0.26 -4.08 -14.16
CA LEU A 138 0.35 -3.45 -15.33
C LEU A 138 0.76 -2.01 -15.01
N GLY A 139 1.86 -1.57 -15.59
CA GLY A 139 2.37 -0.21 -15.42
C GLY A 139 1.30 0.84 -15.72
N THR A 140 1.21 1.88 -14.88
CA THR A 140 0.24 3.00 -14.91
C THR A 140 -1.22 2.65 -14.57
N ASN A 141 -1.62 1.38 -14.54
CA ASN A 141 -3.01 1.00 -14.24
C ASN A 141 -3.47 1.39 -12.83
N SER A 142 -2.57 1.64 -11.90
CA SER A 142 -2.94 2.21 -10.60
C SER A 142 -3.60 3.60 -10.72
N LEU A 143 -3.11 4.43 -11.63
CA LEU A 143 -3.71 5.75 -11.86
C LEU A 143 -5.09 5.65 -12.51
N LEU A 144 -5.27 4.69 -13.42
CA LEU A 144 -6.58 4.42 -14.02
C LEU A 144 -7.57 3.91 -12.98
N ASP A 145 -7.15 3.01 -12.12
CA ASP A 145 -7.94 2.49 -10.99
C ASP A 145 -8.46 3.64 -10.12
N LEU A 146 -7.56 4.52 -9.64
CA LEU A 146 -7.93 5.68 -8.84
C LEU A 146 -9.00 6.57 -9.50
N VAL A 147 -8.84 6.85 -10.80
CA VAL A 147 -9.75 7.74 -11.53
C VAL A 147 -11.08 7.06 -11.83
N VAL A 148 -11.06 5.83 -12.35
CA VAL A 148 -12.26 5.12 -12.78
C VAL A 148 -13.14 4.76 -11.59
N PHE A 149 -12.58 4.10 -10.57
CA PHE A 149 -13.37 3.69 -9.41
C PHE A 149 -13.63 4.85 -8.45
N GLY A 150 -12.77 5.87 -8.41
CA GLY A 150 -13.05 7.13 -7.72
C GLY A 150 -14.28 7.84 -8.26
N LYS A 151 -14.39 7.90 -9.59
CA LYS A 151 -15.58 8.45 -10.25
C LYS A 151 -16.83 7.60 -9.98
N ALA A 152 -16.73 6.28 -10.17
CA ALA A 152 -17.85 5.36 -9.95
C ALA A 152 -18.38 5.41 -8.50
N ALA A 153 -17.46 5.48 -7.52
CA ALA A 153 -17.84 5.62 -6.12
C ALA A 153 -18.47 7.00 -5.83
N GLY A 154 -17.93 8.07 -6.39
CA GLY A 154 -18.50 9.41 -6.24
C GLY A 154 -19.93 9.49 -6.76
N GLU A 155 -20.19 8.97 -7.95
CA GLU A 155 -21.54 8.90 -8.54
C GLU A 155 -22.48 8.06 -7.66
N HIS A 156 -22.01 6.91 -7.19
CA HIS A 156 -22.81 6.05 -6.31
C HIS A 156 -23.11 6.70 -4.95
N ILE A 157 -22.14 7.40 -4.36
CA ILE A 157 -22.33 8.12 -3.08
C ILE A 157 -23.36 9.23 -3.24
N ILE A 158 -23.30 10.01 -4.33
CA ILE A 158 -24.29 11.06 -4.61
C ILE A 158 -25.70 10.46 -4.69
N ASP A 159 -25.85 9.38 -5.43
CA ASP A 159 -27.12 8.68 -5.61
C ASP A 159 -27.63 8.11 -4.28
N TYR A 160 -26.73 7.50 -3.49
CA TYR A 160 -27.03 6.96 -2.17
C TYR A 160 -27.51 8.06 -1.20
N VAL A 161 -26.77 9.16 -1.08
CA VAL A 161 -27.12 10.27 -0.19
C VAL A 161 -28.43 10.93 -0.63
N THR A 162 -28.66 11.06 -1.93
CA THR A 162 -29.92 11.64 -2.46
C THR A 162 -31.13 10.77 -2.12
N LYS A 163 -31.00 9.45 -2.25
CA LYS A 163 -32.09 8.50 -1.93
C LYS A 163 -32.36 8.38 -0.43
N HIS A 164 -31.33 8.57 0.38
CA HIS A 164 -31.41 8.48 1.84
C HIS A 164 -31.41 9.85 2.52
N HIS A 165 -31.76 10.90 1.79
CA HIS A 165 -31.90 12.25 2.33
C HIS A 165 -33.06 12.28 3.37
N GLY A 166 -32.68 12.57 4.62
CA GLY A 166 -33.64 12.56 5.75
C GLY A 166 -33.53 11.33 6.65
N ASP A 167 -32.74 10.32 6.30
CA ASP A 167 -32.37 9.27 7.25
C ASP A 167 -31.61 9.91 8.42
N GLU A 168 -32.04 9.63 9.64
CA GLU A 168 -31.34 10.11 10.83
C GLU A 168 -29.95 9.47 10.90
N TYR A 169 -28.91 10.31 10.98
CA TYR A 169 -27.58 9.83 11.29
C TYR A 169 -27.57 9.27 12.71
N GLN A 170 -27.16 8.03 12.85
CA GLN A 170 -26.93 7.45 14.18
C GLN A 170 -25.84 8.27 14.88
N PRO A 171 -26.09 8.78 16.09
CA PRO A 171 -25.05 9.49 16.83
C PRO A 171 -23.86 8.56 17.07
N LEU A 172 -22.65 9.10 16.92
CA LEU A 172 -21.45 8.33 17.23
C LEU A 172 -21.46 7.93 18.70
N PRO A 173 -21.18 6.66 19.03
CA PRO A 173 -21.10 6.21 20.41
C PRO A 173 -20.02 7.03 21.17
N THR A 174 -20.42 7.80 22.18
CA THR A 174 -19.49 8.61 22.99
C THR A 174 -18.43 7.75 23.66
N THR A 175 -18.78 6.53 24.04
CA THR A 175 -17.86 5.53 24.64
C THR A 175 -16.67 5.19 23.73
N VAL A 176 -16.83 5.14 22.42
CA VAL A 176 -15.73 4.86 21.48
C VAL A 176 -14.74 6.03 21.43
N LEU A 177 -15.27 7.26 21.45
CA LEU A 177 -14.44 8.46 21.52
C LEU A 177 -13.64 8.51 22.84
N GLU A 178 -14.32 8.29 23.96
CA GLU A 178 -13.71 8.27 25.30
C GLU A 178 -12.61 7.21 25.42
N GLN A 179 -12.85 5.99 24.93
CA GLN A 179 -11.86 4.91 24.91
C GLN A 179 -10.66 5.26 24.05
N THR A 180 -10.88 5.87 22.88
CA THR A 180 -9.80 6.30 21.98
C THR A 180 -8.96 7.41 22.61
N VAL A 181 -9.59 8.41 23.18
CA VAL A 181 -8.91 9.50 23.89
C VAL A 181 -8.13 8.97 25.10
N ALA A 182 -8.72 8.05 25.88
CA ALA A 182 -8.03 7.43 27.01
C ALA A 182 -6.79 6.65 26.59
N ARG A 183 -6.86 5.93 25.45
CA ARG A 183 -5.70 5.21 24.88
C ARG A 183 -4.59 6.17 24.45
N ILE A 184 -4.91 7.28 23.80
CA ILE A 184 -3.92 8.28 23.39
C ILE A 184 -3.28 8.93 24.63
N ARG A 185 -4.09 9.35 25.61
CA ARG A 185 -3.58 9.93 26.86
C ARG A 185 -2.65 9.00 27.61
N LYS A 186 -2.96 7.71 27.65
CA LYS A 186 -2.09 6.71 28.28
C LYS A 186 -0.71 6.65 27.61
N LEU A 187 -0.61 6.88 26.30
CA LEU A 187 0.68 6.97 25.59
C LEU A 187 1.41 8.25 25.92
N ASP A 188 0.71 9.41 25.95
CA ASP A 188 1.29 10.71 26.27
C ASP A 188 1.79 10.80 27.72
N ASP A 189 1.06 10.18 28.65
CA ASP A 189 1.41 10.13 30.09
C ASP A 189 2.49 9.11 30.43
N SER A 190 2.91 8.29 29.47
CA SER A 190 3.92 7.26 29.67
C SER A 190 5.31 7.88 29.79
N SER A 191 5.87 7.83 31.00
CA SER A 191 7.27 8.25 31.28
C SER A 191 8.25 7.07 31.24
N THR A 192 7.76 5.85 31.04
CA THR A 192 8.54 4.61 31.00
C THR A 192 8.12 3.79 29.79
N GLY A 193 9.08 3.12 29.18
CA GLY A 193 8.84 2.29 28.02
C GLY A 193 10.05 2.25 27.10
N GLU A 194 9.89 1.60 25.98
CA GLU A 194 10.92 1.53 24.94
C GLU A 194 11.01 2.88 24.19
N ASN A 195 12.20 3.16 23.68
CA ASN A 195 12.40 4.33 22.83
C ASN A 195 11.69 4.13 21.48
N ALA A 196 10.77 5.01 21.16
CA ALA A 196 9.97 4.91 19.94
C ALA A 196 10.84 4.89 18.66
N GLN A 197 11.97 5.61 18.65
CA GLN A 197 12.89 5.61 17.52
C GLN A 197 13.61 4.26 17.37
N GLU A 198 14.06 3.68 18.48
CA GLU A 198 14.73 2.36 18.46
C GLU A 198 13.77 1.27 17.99
N VAL A 199 12.52 1.30 18.46
CA VAL A 199 11.47 0.37 18.00
C VAL A 199 11.18 0.57 16.52
N ALA A 200 11.07 1.81 16.05
CA ALA A 200 10.82 2.11 14.63
C ALA A 200 11.99 1.63 13.74
N ASP A 201 13.23 1.80 14.19
CA ASP A 201 14.41 1.36 13.46
C ASP A 201 14.48 -0.17 13.42
N ALA A 202 14.24 -0.85 14.53
CA ALA A 202 14.17 -2.32 14.57
C ALA A 202 13.06 -2.89 13.66
N ILE A 203 11.89 -2.25 13.60
CA ILE A 203 10.82 -2.63 12.67
C ILE A 203 11.27 -2.46 11.23
N ARG A 204 11.92 -1.35 10.87
CA ARG A 204 12.43 -1.11 9.52
C ARG A 204 13.44 -2.18 9.10
N ASP A 205 14.36 -2.51 9.97
CA ASP A 205 15.38 -3.53 9.71
C ASP A 205 14.73 -4.91 9.49
N ILE A 206 13.83 -5.32 10.37
CA ILE A 206 13.11 -6.60 10.24
C ILE A 206 12.28 -6.63 8.93
N VAL A 207 11.56 -5.56 8.62
CA VAL A 207 10.76 -5.49 7.39
C VAL A 207 11.66 -5.51 6.16
N GLN A 208 12.80 -4.80 6.17
CA GLN A 208 13.74 -4.81 5.04
C GLN A 208 14.33 -6.20 4.82
N ASP A 209 14.70 -6.91 5.88
CA ASP A 209 15.34 -8.22 5.77
C ASP A 209 14.38 -9.34 5.35
N HIS A 210 13.14 -9.27 5.81
CA HIS A 210 12.16 -10.37 5.69
C HIS A 210 10.99 -10.09 4.75
N ALA A 211 10.69 -8.84 4.46
CA ALA A 211 9.52 -8.41 3.68
C ALA A 211 9.80 -7.25 2.71
N GLY A 212 11.06 -6.87 2.50
CA GLY A 212 11.42 -5.74 1.65
C GLY A 212 11.20 -5.97 0.16
N VAL A 213 11.33 -7.23 -0.30
CA VAL A 213 11.10 -7.66 -1.69
C VAL A 213 10.48 -9.05 -1.71
N PHE A 214 9.35 -9.21 -2.39
CA PHE A 214 8.62 -10.46 -2.56
C PHE A 214 8.83 -11.07 -3.94
#